data_343db086aa1538a2322f31114d08da49
#
_entry.id   343db086aa1538a2322f31114d08da49
#
_cell.length_a   1.000
_cell.length_b   1.000
_cell.length_c   1.000
_cell.angle_alpha   90.00
_cell.angle_beta   90.00
_cell.angle_gamma   90.00
#
_symmetry.space_group_name_H-M   'P 1'
#
loop_
_entity.id
_entity.type
_entity.pdbx_description
1 polymer ?
#
loop_
_entity_poly.entity_id
_entity_poly.type
_entity_poly.pdbx_seq_one_letter_code
_entity_poly.pdbx_strand_id
1 'polypeptide(L)'
;YYRNTNKVNAVQELCTAPDGINEPFIYEEPKVVNFDGLNILMMPWMNPENEKQCLEMLNTAPAEICMGHFDLNGFRMLDKMVQTHGYDKSIVSRFEKVFSGHFHHKSDDGQVFYLGSQYEMTWSDYANKKGFHIFDTETRELEFIENPYTIFLRLNYHDDVIDYDKIDINEYDQKFVKLVVTTKKNNQMFDRLLDKLYNKINVHELKILEDYSDLNQANVSDDIVEGSEDTITLVNNYVDQLPVDLDKDRLKLMIKEMFVEAQDSDIKYDNI
;
A
#
# COMPACT_ATOMS: atom_id res chain seq x y z
N TYR A 1 -2.29 10.57 8.95
CA TYR A 1 -1.40 11.74 9.07
C TYR A 1 -1.48 12.61 7.82
N TYR A 2 -1.10 13.87 7.98
CA TYR A 2 -0.85 14.75 6.84
C TYR A 2 0.67 14.86 6.62
N ARG A 3 1.08 15.05 5.37
CA ARG A 3 2.50 15.07 5.00
C ARG A 3 3.34 16.06 5.81
N ASN A 4 2.75 17.17 6.24
CA ASN A 4 3.46 18.29 6.85
C ASN A 4 3.17 18.50 8.34
N THR A 5 2.23 17.78 8.93
CA THR A 5 1.86 17.95 10.35
C THR A 5 1.17 16.71 10.91
N ASN A 6 1.36 16.44 12.20
CA ASN A 6 0.65 15.41 12.95
C ASN A 6 -0.49 15.96 13.81
N LYS A 7 -0.67 17.29 13.87
CA LYS A 7 -1.68 17.97 14.70
C LYS A 7 -3.11 17.75 14.22
N VAL A 8 -3.27 17.37 12.95
CA VAL A 8 -4.55 16.98 12.37
C VAL A 8 -4.38 15.60 11.78
N ASN A 9 -5.15 14.64 12.23
CA ASN A 9 -5.09 13.27 11.71
C ASN A 9 -6.47 12.61 11.75
N ALA A 10 -6.72 11.69 10.82
CA ALA A 10 -7.99 11.00 10.70
C ALA A 10 -8.34 10.15 11.93
N VAL A 11 -7.35 9.69 12.68
CA VAL A 11 -7.59 8.86 13.89
C VAL A 11 -8.27 9.68 14.97
N GLN A 12 -7.89 10.94 15.17
CA GLN A 12 -8.56 11.84 16.12
C GLN A 12 -10.04 12.01 15.81
N GLU A 13 -10.36 12.18 14.51
CA GLU A 13 -11.75 12.43 14.08
C GLU A 13 -12.60 11.14 14.07
N LEU A 14 -11.99 9.99 13.72
CA LEU A 14 -12.72 8.73 13.54
C LEU A 14 -12.84 7.91 14.84
N CYS A 15 -11.94 8.10 15.79
CA CYS A 15 -11.84 7.28 17.00
C CYS A 15 -12.34 7.97 18.26
N THR A 16 -13.04 9.11 18.17
CA THR A 16 -13.80 9.68 19.28
C THR A 16 -15.00 8.77 19.55
N ALA A 17 -14.83 7.84 20.50
CA ALA A 17 -15.94 6.99 20.93
C ALA A 17 -16.95 7.86 21.70
N PRO A 18 -18.26 7.80 21.36
CA PRO A 18 -19.30 8.58 22.04
C PRO A 18 -19.44 8.27 23.54
N ASP A 19 -18.88 7.14 23.98
CA ASP A 19 -18.97 6.62 25.36
C ASP A 19 -17.67 6.76 26.16
N GLY A 20 -16.59 7.27 25.56
CA GLY A 20 -15.28 7.50 26.22
C GLY A 20 -14.57 6.22 26.71
N ILE A 21 -15.10 5.03 26.42
CA ILE A 21 -14.60 3.77 27.01
C ILE A 21 -13.41 3.18 26.22
N ASN A 22 -13.24 3.57 24.97
CA ASN A 22 -12.21 3.03 24.08
C ASN A 22 -11.48 4.13 23.30
N GLU A 23 -11.18 5.26 23.94
CA GLU A 23 -10.38 6.31 23.26
C GLU A 23 -8.96 5.79 22.98
N PRO A 24 -8.49 5.84 21.73
CA PRO A 24 -7.12 5.47 21.40
C PRO A 24 -6.14 6.49 21.99
N PHE A 25 -4.99 6.02 22.47
CA PHE A 25 -3.88 6.90 22.81
C PHE A 25 -3.18 7.32 21.50
N ILE A 26 -3.26 8.60 21.16
CA ILE A 26 -2.65 9.17 19.98
C ILE A 26 -1.39 9.93 20.37
N TYR A 27 -0.26 9.57 19.74
CA TYR A 27 1.03 10.18 19.99
C TYR A 27 1.43 11.04 18.78
N GLU A 28 1.20 12.35 18.87
CA GLU A 28 1.59 13.32 17.84
C GLU A 28 3.07 13.68 17.90
N GLU A 29 3.67 13.45 19.07
CA GLU A 29 5.09 13.67 19.37
C GLU A 29 5.75 12.36 19.81
N PRO A 30 7.07 12.20 19.63
CA PRO A 30 7.78 11.01 20.07
C PRO A 30 7.67 10.84 21.59
N LYS A 31 7.29 9.64 22.03
CA LYS A 31 7.04 9.36 23.46
C LYS A 31 7.48 7.95 23.83
N VAL A 32 8.18 7.83 24.95
CA VAL A 32 8.47 6.52 25.57
C VAL A 32 7.26 6.10 26.40
N VAL A 33 6.77 4.90 26.13
CA VAL A 33 5.67 4.27 26.86
C VAL A 33 6.15 2.95 27.43
N ASN A 34 5.81 2.67 28.69
CA ASN A 34 6.15 1.41 29.32
C ASN A 34 4.98 0.42 29.20
N PHE A 35 5.27 -0.74 28.61
CA PHE A 35 4.34 -1.86 28.51
C PHE A 35 4.92 -3.04 29.32
N ASP A 36 4.35 -3.33 30.47
CA ASP A 36 4.73 -4.45 31.34
C ASP A 36 6.24 -4.53 31.63
N GLY A 37 6.87 -3.37 31.87
CA GLY A 37 8.31 -3.27 32.15
C GLY A 37 9.18 -3.01 30.91
N LEU A 38 8.66 -3.17 29.70
CA LEU A 38 9.36 -2.85 28.46
C LEU A 38 9.11 -1.41 28.01
N ASN A 39 10.17 -0.65 27.84
CA ASN A 39 10.08 0.69 27.28
C ASN A 39 10.06 0.64 25.75
N ILE A 40 9.00 1.19 25.15
CA ILE A 40 8.82 1.30 23.72
C ILE A 40 8.78 2.78 23.35
N LEU A 41 9.60 3.19 22.40
CA LEU A 41 9.52 4.52 21.80
C LEU A 41 8.42 4.51 20.73
N MET A 42 7.33 5.23 20.99
CA MET A 42 6.27 5.49 20.03
C MET A 42 6.69 6.70 19.20
N MET A 43 6.92 6.48 17.91
CA MET A 43 7.43 7.50 16.98
C MET A 43 6.32 7.91 16.01
N PRO A 44 5.93 9.20 15.99
CA PRO A 44 4.98 9.70 15.00
C PRO A 44 5.62 9.78 13.61
N TRP A 45 4.81 10.04 12.58
CA TRP A 45 5.33 10.36 11.26
C TRP A 45 6.29 11.56 11.34
N MET A 46 7.50 11.38 10.84
CA MET A 46 8.50 12.45 10.80
C MET A 46 8.21 13.39 9.64
N ASN A 47 8.12 14.68 9.94
CA ASN A 47 7.85 15.74 9.00
C ASN A 47 8.72 16.98 9.35
N PRO A 48 8.77 18.03 8.52
CA PRO A 48 9.64 19.19 8.77
C PRO A 48 9.42 19.90 10.10
N GLU A 49 8.23 19.81 10.72
CA GLU A 49 7.93 20.46 12.02
C GLU A 49 8.57 19.71 13.19
N ASN A 50 8.63 18.37 13.14
CA ASN A 50 9.03 17.52 14.27
C ASN A 50 10.32 16.74 14.04
N GLU A 51 10.91 16.78 12.86
CA GLU A 51 12.08 15.98 12.46
C GLU A 51 13.23 16.06 13.47
N LYS A 52 13.59 17.27 13.89
CA LYS A 52 14.68 17.47 14.85
C LYS A 52 14.41 16.77 16.18
N GLN A 53 13.21 16.91 16.73
CA GLN A 53 12.78 16.27 17.98
C GLN A 53 12.76 14.74 17.83
N CYS A 54 12.24 14.24 16.69
CA CYS A 54 12.21 12.81 16.40
C CYS A 54 13.63 12.22 16.32
N LEU A 55 14.54 12.85 15.59
CA LEU A 55 15.94 12.40 15.49
C LEU A 55 16.65 12.43 16.85
N GLU A 56 16.41 13.44 17.69
CA GLU A 56 16.94 13.50 19.04
C GLU A 56 16.40 12.33 19.89
N MET A 57 15.11 12.06 19.85
CA MET A 57 14.49 10.94 20.58
C MET A 57 14.95 9.59 20.06
N LEU A 58 15.12 9.42 18.73
CA LEU A 58 15.73 8.20 18.18
C LEU A 58 17.11 7.93 18.74
N ASN A 59 17.91 8.96 19.05
CA ASN A 59 19.24 8.81 19.59
C ASN A 59 19.29 8.66 21.11
N THR A 60 18.36 9.26 21.86
CA THR A 60 18.52 9.45 23.32
C THR A 60 17.46 8.75 24.16
N ALA A 61 16.29 8.37 23.60
CA ALA A 61 15.20 7.82 24.36
C ALA A 61 15.60 6.51 25.08
N PRO A 62 15.23 6.33 26.37
CA PRO A 62 15.54 5.12 27.13
C PRO A 62 14.53 4.00 26.76
N ALA A 63 14.62 3.51 25.53
CA ALA A 63 13.76 2.46 25.00
C ALA A 63 14.57 1.46 24.19
N GLU A 64 14.19 0.18 24.28
CA GLU A 64 14.81 -0.94 23.59
C GLU A 64 14.13 -1.20 22.25
N ILE A 65 12.82 -0.93 22.16
CA ILE A 65 11.97 -1.13 21.00
C ILE A 65 11.51 0.23 20.48
N CYS A 66 11.34 0.34 19.15
CA CYS A 66 10.74 1.50 18.51
C CYS A 66 9.55 1.06 17.67
N MET A 67 8.43 1.77 17.78
CA MET A 67 7.26 1.58 16.95
C MET A 67 6.90 2.90 16.27
N GLY A 68 6.69 2.88 14.95
CA GLY A 68 6.40 4.10 14.22
C GLY A 68 5.90 3.87 12.80
N HIS A 69 5.98 4.94 12.01
CA HIS A 69 5.61 4.94 10.60
C HIS A 69 6.78 5.53 9.81
N PHE A 70 7.74 4.70 9.47
CA PHE A 70 9.01 5.13 8.89
C PHE A 70 9.04 4.92 7.38
N ASP A 71 9.63 5.87 6.68
CA ASP A 71 10.05 5.73 5.30
C ASP A 71 11.58 5.51 5.28
N LEU A 72 11.99 4.23 5.33
CA LEU A 72 13.42 3.86 5.31
C LEU A 72 13.80 3.33 3.93
N ASN A 73 14.97 3.74 3.44
CA ASN A 73 15.49 3.20 2.21
C ASN A 73 15.95 1.73 2.37
N GLY A 74 15.97 0.98 1.25
CA GLY A 74 16.42 -0.40 1.20
C GLY A 74 15.35 -1.46 1.51
N PHE A 75 14.12 -1.07 1.88
CA PHE A 75 13.03 -2.00 2.14
C PHE A 75 12.08 -2.12 0.95
N ARG A 76 11.35 -3.24 0.89
CA ARG A 76 10.37 -3.49 -0.17
C ARG A 76 9.12 -2.65 0.04
N MET A 77 8.78 -1.88 -0.99
CA MET A 77 7.49 -1.22 -1.10
C MET A 77 6.43 -2.17 -1.68
N LEU A 78 6.81 -2.88 -2.76
CA LEU A 78 6.03 -3.86 -3.51
C LEU A 78 6.91 -5.06 -3.85
N ASP A 79 6.37 -6.15 -4.39
CA ASP A 79 7.07 -7.41 -4.64
C ASP A 79 8.41 -7.28 -5.40
N LYS A 80 8.53 -6.29 -6.28
CA LYS A 80 9.72 -6.08 -7.11
C LYS A 80 10.33 -4.69 -6.96
N MET A 81 9.76 -3.85 -6.08
CA MET A 81 10.20 -2.47 -5.91
C MET A 81 10.77 -2.26 -4.52
N VAL A 82 12.01 -1.79 -4.48
CA VAL A 82 12.72 -1.43 -3.25
C VAL A 82 12.74 0.10 -3.13
N GLN A 83 12.42 0.63 -1.96
CA GLN A 83 12.53 2.05 -1.66
C GLN A 83 13.99 2.49 -1.75
N THR A 84 14.24 3.52 -2.57
CA THR A 84 15.58 4.09 -2.78
C THR A 84 15.73 5.48 -2.15
N HIS A 85 14.64 6.03 -1.65
CA HIS A 85 14.57 7.32 -0.96
C HIS A 85 14.20 7.10 0.51
N GLY A 86 14.03 8.17 1.26
CA GLY A 86 13.71 8.09 2.68
C GLY A 86 14.95 8.16 3.57
N TYR A 87 14.76 7.88 4.85
CA TYR A 87 15.84 7.92 5.83
C TYR A 87 16.75 6.69 5.74
N ASP A 88 18.02 6.90 6.03
CA ASP A 88 18.95 5.79 6.18
C ASP A 88 18.60 4.96 7.43
N LYS A 89 18.68 3.63 7.32
CA LYS A 89 18.37 2.70 8.42
C LYS A 89 19.19 2.97 9.68
N SER A 90 20.36 3.57 9.58
CA SER A 90 21.24 3.88 10.72
C SER A 90 20.54 4.71 11.81
N ILE A 91 19.52 5.51 11.47
CA ILE A 91 18.78 6.32 12.46
C ILE A 91 18.04 5.46 13.52
N VAL A 92 17.77 4.21 13.22
CA VAL A 92 17.08 3.26 14.12
C VAL A 92 17.98 2.12 14.60
N SER A 93 19.27 2.11 14.24
CA SER A 93 20.20 0.99 14.45
C SER A 93 20.43 0.60 15.91
N ARG A 94 20.19 1.52 16.87
CA ARG A 94 20.39 1.24 18.30
C ARG A 94 19.29 0.42 18.95
N PHE A 95 18.11 0.31 18.32
CA PHE A 95 16.99 -0.45 18.87
C PHE A 95 17.17 -1.95 18.61
N GLU A 96 16.72 -2.76 19.57
CA GLU A 96 16.69 -4.22 19.43
C GLU A 96 15.76 -4.62 18.26
N LYS A 97 14.55 -4.05 18.25
CA LYS A 97 13.56 -4.22 17.17
C LYS A 97 12.87 -2.91 16.87
N VAL A 98 12.54 -2.74 15.60
CA VAL A 98 11.77 -1.60 15.10
C VAL A 98 10.57 -2.13 14.34
N PHE A 99 9.38 -1.71 14.73
CA PHE A 99 8.13 -2.05 14.03
C PHE A 99 7.62 -0.84 13.28
N SER A 100 7.44 -0.97 11.98
CA SER A 100 7.02 0.12 11.13
C SER A 100 5.75 -0.22 10.33
N GLY A 101 4.85 0.76 10.21
CA GLY A 101 3.88 0.83 9.14
C GLY A 101 4.50 1.38 7.86
N HIS A 102 3.74 2.06 7.03
CA HIS A 102 4.05 2.69 5.75
C HIS A 102 3.95 1.75 4.56
N PHE A 103 4.75 0.70 4.46
CA PHE A 103 4.65 -0.23 3.34
C PHE A 103 3.55 -1.26 3.58
N HIS A 104 2.70 -1.48 2.56
CA HIS A 104 1.60 -2.43 2.63
C HIS A 104 2.06 -3.88 2.60
N HIS A 105 3.23 -4.14 2.01
CA HIS A 105 3.83 -5.47 1.95
C HIS A 105 4.72 -5.69 3.16
N LYS A 106 4.53 -6.84 3.79
CA LYS A 106 5.35 -7.27 4.92
C LYS A 106 6.78 -7.55 4.46
N SER A 107 7.76 -6.98 5.15
CA SER A 107 9.18 -7.24 4.94
C SER A 107 9.99 -6.97 6.20
N ASP A 108 11.11 -7.64 6.38
CA ASP A 108 12.03 -7.40 7.47
C ASP A 108 13.48 -7.73 7.09
N ASP A 109 14.39 -7.27 7.92
CA ASP A 109 15.82 -7.59 7.85
C ASP A 109 16.36 -8.18 9.17
N GLY A 110 15.46 -8.62 10.06
CA GLY A 110 15.76 -9.17 11.37
C GLY A 110 15.81 -8.13 12.49
N GLN A 111 15.90 -6.83 12.19
CA GLN A 111 15.83 -5.73 13.15
C GLN A 111 14.64 -4.82 12.88
N VAL A 112 14.47 -4.37 11.64
CA VAL A 112 13.34 -3.55 11.22
C VAL A 112 12.30 -4.43 10.56
N PHE A 113 11.07 -4.36 11.07
CA PHE A 113 9.92 -5.11 10.61
C PHE A 113 8.88 -4.14 10.06
N TYR A 114 8.68 -4.13 8.74
CA TYR A 114 7.50 -3.55 8.12
C TYR A 114 6.35 -4.53 8.25
N LEU A 115 5.35 -4.17 9.03
CA LEU A 115 4.27 -5.08 9.44
C LEU A 115 3.27 -5.38 8.31
N GLY A 116 3.24 -4.53 7.29
CA GLY A 116 2.26 -4.60 6.23
C GLY A 116 0.87 -4.11 6.66
N SER A 117 -0.10 -4.22 5.76
CA SER A 117 -1.49 -3.87 6.04
C SER A 117 -2.29 -5.07 6.55
N GLN A 118 -3.34 -4.82 7.36
CA GLN A 118 -4.18 -5.85 7.95
C GLN A 118 -5.11 -6.51 6.92
N TYR A 119 -5.42 -5.82 5.84
CA TYR A 119 -6.26 -6.25 4.73
C TYR A 119 -5.78 -5.61 3.43
N GLU A 120 -6.28 -6.10 2.32
CA GLU A 120 -6.01 -5.52 1.01
C GLU A 120 -6.71 -4.17 0.88
N MET A 121 -5.99 -3.11 0.49
CA MET A 121 -6.52 -1.77 0.31
C MET A 121 -6.57 -1.37 -1.16
N THR A 122 -5.66 -1.90 -1.96
CA THR A 122 -5.48 -1.57 -3.37
C THR A 122 -5.17 -2.84 -4.18
N TRP A 123 -5.24 -2.75 -5.51
CA TRP A 123 -4.89 -3.87 -6.39
C TRP A 123 -3.42 -4.31 -6.28
N SER A 124 -2.52 -3.46 -5.81
CA SER A 124 -1.14 -3.84 -5.51
C SER A 124 -1.02 -4.85 -4.37
N ASP A 125 -2.06 -4.94 -3.55
CA ASP A 125 -2.14 -5.89 -2.44
C ASP A 125 -2.67 -7.27 -2.85
N TYR A 126 -3.16 -7.43 -4.08
CA TYR A 126 -3.69 -8.69 -4.59
C TYR A 126 -2.69 -9.84 -4.43
N ALA A 127 -3.18 -10.96 -3.91
CA ALA A 127 -2.39 -12.18 -3.63
C ALA A 127 -1.25 -12.00 -2.61
N ASN A 128 -1.18 -10.85 -1.92
CA ASN A 128 -0.23 -10.64 -0.83
C ASN A 128 -0.87 -11.02 0.51
N LYS A 129 -0.14 -11.76 1.35
CA LYS A 129 -0.64 -12.15 2.67
C LYS A 129 -0.78 -10.94 3.57
N LYS A 130 -2.00 -10.68 4.01
CA LYS A 130 -2.38 -9.61 4.94
C LYS A 130 -2.68 -10.16 6.32
N GLY A 131 -2.60 -9.29 7.34
CA GLY A 131 -2.87 -9.70 8.70
C GLY A 131 -2.34 -8.72 9.72
N PHE A 132 -2.29 -9.13 10.96
CA PHE A 132 -1.73 -8.36 12.07
C PHE A 132 -0.70 -9.17 12.85
N HIS A 133 0.00 -8.51 13.74
CA HIS A 133 1.04 -9.16 14.55
C HIS A 133 0.72 -9.05 16.03
N ILE A 134 1.11 -10.08 16.76
CA ILE A 134 1.15 -10.09 18.22
C ILE A 134 2.63 -10.04 18.62
N PHE A 135 2.98 -9.05 19.42
CA PHE A 135 4.31 -8.92 19.97
C PHE A 135 4.29 -9.23 21.46
N ASP A 136 5.03 -10.24 21.85
CA ASP A 136 5.20 -10.61 23.26
C ASP A 136 6.32 -9.77 23.89
N THR A 137 5.98 -8.97 24.89
CA THR A 137 6.91 -8.04 25.55
C THR A 137 7.95 -8.73 26.41
N GLU A 138 7.70 -9.95 26.87
CA GLU A 138 8.60 -10.76 27.71
C GLU A 138 9.58 -11.56 26.85
N THR A 139 9.05 -12.34 25.87
CA THR A 139 9.86 -13.21 25.01
C THR A 139 10.48 -12.49 23.83
N ARG A 140 9.98 -11.29 23.48
CA ARG A 140 10.37 -10.52 22.27
C ARG A 140 9.98 -11.19 20.97
N GLU A 141 9.11 -12.17 20.99
CA GLU A 141 8.63 -12.85 19.80
C GLU A 141 7.56 -12.03 19.08
N LEU A 142 7.57 -12.08 17.75
CA LEU A 142 6.60 -11.45 16.88
C LEU A 142 5.87 -12.52 16.10
N GLU A 143 4.59 -12.75 16.41
CA GLU A 143 3.74 -13.70 15.73
C GLU A 143 2.87 -13.00 14.68
N PHE A 144 2.81 -13.53 13.46
CA PHE A 144 1.93 -13.04 12.41
C PHE A 144 0.64 -13.84 12.36
N ILE A 145 -0.49 -13.16 12.47
CA ILE A 145 -1.83 -13.73 12.34
C ILE A 145 -2.39 -13.34 10.97
N GLU A 146 -2.49 -14.31 10.08
CA GLU A 146 -2.97 -14.09 8.70
C GLU A 146 -4.47 -13.79 8.68
N ASN A 147 -4.86 -12.75 7.94
CA ASN A 147 -6.24 -12.45 7.60
C ASN A 147 -6.68 -13.35 6.43
N PRO A 148 -7.66 -14.23 6.61
CA PRO A 148 -8.10 -15.14 5.55
C PRO A 148 -9.02 -14.47 4.52
N TYR A 149 -9.44 -13.22 4.75
CA TYR A 149 -10.37 -12.51 3.88
C TYR A 149 -9.65 -11.71 2.82
N THR A 150 -10.03 -11.91 1.57
CA THR A 150 -9.54 -11.16 0.40
C THR A 150 -10.63 -10.23 -0.13
N ILE A 151 -10.23 -9.11 -0.70
CA ILE A 151 -11.11 -8.10 -1.29
C ILE A 151 -10.99 -8.12 -2.81
N PHE A 152 -9.78 -8.32 -3.33
CA PHE A 152 -9.48 -8.32 -4.75
C PHE A 152 -9.35 -9.75 -5.27
N LEU A 153 -10.07 -10.05 -6.37
CA LEU A 153 -9.99 -11.34 -7.03
C LEU A 153 -9.75 -11.18 -8.53
N ARG A 154 -8.98 -12.09 -9.08
CA ARG A 154 -8.71 -12.16 -10.52
C ARG A 154 -9.38 -13.41 -11.10
N LEU A 155 -10.20 -13.19 -12.11
CA LEU A 155 -10.81 -14.24 -12.92
C LEU A 155 -10.14 -14.26 -14.29
N ASN A 156 -9.41 -15.34 -14.61
CA ASN A 156 -8.83 -15.50 -15.93
C ASN A 156 -9.85 -16.18 -16.85
N TYR A 157 -10.19 -15.55 -17.96
CA TYR A 157 -11.08 -16.12 -18.97
C TYR A 157 -10.29 -16.76 -20.10
N HIS A 158 -10.58 -18.04 -20.34
CA HIS A 158 -9.87 -18.88 -21.31
C HIS A 158 -10.80 -19.98 -21.81
N ASP A 159 -11.66 -19.66 -22.78
CA ASP A 159 -12.84 -20.47 -23.17
C ASP A 159 -12.55 -21.69 -24.04
N ASP A 160 -11.30 -21.93 -24.43
CA ASP A 160 -10.88 -23.18 -25.08
C ASP A 160 -10.43 -24.26 -24.06
N VAL A 161 -10.33 -23.91 -22.78
CA VAL A 161 -9.93 -24.84 -21.71
C VAL A 161 -11.04 -24.98 -20.66
N ILE A 162 -11.78 -23.89 -20.35
CA ILE A 162 -12.73 -23.81 -19.25
C ILE A 162 -14.13 -23.55 -19.77
N ASP A 163 -15.11 -24.35 -19.30
CA ASP A 163 -16.55 -24.12 -19.53
C ASP A 163 -17.11 -23.17 -18.48
N TYR A 164 -17.18 -21.87 -18.80
CA TYR A 164 -17.66 -20.82 -17.90
C TYR A 164 -19.19 -20.87 -17.65
N ASP A 165 -19.94 -21.71 -18.36
CA ASP A 165 -21.33 -21.95 -18.03
C ASP A 165 -21.48 -22.73 -16.71
N LYS A 166 -20.47 -23.49 -16.31
CA LYS A 166 -20.46 -24.34 -15.11
C LYS A 166 -19.66 -23.78 -13.94
N ILE A 167 -18.95 -22.66 -14.14
CA ILE A 167 -18.13 -22.08 -13.06
C ILE A 167 -19.03 -21.59 -11.90
N ASP A 168 -18.58 -21.85 -10.69
CA ASP A 168 -19.14 -21.20 -9.49
C ASP A 168 -18.62 -19.77 -9.41
N ILE A 169 -19.53 -18.81 -9.34
CA ILE A 169 -19.20 -17.38 -9.27
C ILE A 169 -19.38 -16.79 -7.88
N ASN A 170 -19.83 -17.59 -6.90
CA ASN A 170 -20.16 -17.08 -5.55
C ASN A 170 -18.94 -16.52 -4.81
N GLU A 171 -17.74 -17.00 -5.13
CA GLU A 171 -16.49 -16.47 -4.55
C GLU A 171 -16.25 -14.99 -4.91
N TYR A 172 -16.83 -14.50 -6.02
CA TYR A 172 -16.69 -13.13 -6.49
C TYR A 172 -17.74 -12.17 -5.91
N ASP A 173 -18.71 -12.69 -5.13
CA ASP A 173 -19.71 -11.84 -4.47
C ASP A 173 -19.06 -10.88 -3.48
N GLN A 174 -19.45 -9.60 -3.56
CA GLN A 174 -18.91 -8.51 -2.76
C GLN A 174 -17.37 -8.33 -2.88
N LYS A 175 -16.83 -8.60 -4.07
CA LYS A 175 -15.40 -8.45 -4.38
C LYS A 175 -15.17 -7.41 -5.47
N PHE A 176 -13.94 -6.90 -5.52
CA PHE A 176 -13.41 -6.19 -6.68
C PHE A 176 -12.78 -7.23 -7.61
N VAL A 177 -13.26 -7.32 -8.84
CA VAL A 177 -12.90 -8.41 -9.75
C VAL A 177 -12.20 -7.87 -10.99
N LYS A 178 -10.99 -8.37 -11.28
CA LYS A 178 -10.32 -8.22 -12.59
C LYS A 178 -10.58 -9.46 -13.43
N LEU A 179 -11.38 -9.31 -14.49
CA LEU A 179 -11.61 -10.34 -15.50
C LEU A 179 -10.57 -10.18 -16.62
N VAL A 180 -9.63 -11.10 -16.65
CA VAL A 180 -8.53 -11.09 -17.62
C VAL A 180 -8.85 -12.07 -18.76
N VAL A 181 -9.11 -11.53 -19.93
CA VAL A 181 -9.51 -12.32 -21.11
C VAL A 181 -8.26 -12.75 -21.85
N THR A 182 -7.88 -14.03 -21.72
CA THR A 182 -6.72 -14.60 -22.44
C THR A 182 -7.09 -15.27 -23.74
N THR A 183 -8.23 -15.89 -23.86
CA THR A 183 -8.75 -16.46 -25.10
C THR A 183 -10.26 -16.34 -25.12
N LYS A 184 -10.82 -15.74 -26.18
CA LYS A 184 -12.25 -15.53 -26.35
C LYS A 184 -12.66 -16.00 -27.75
N LYS A 185 -12.96 -17.30 -27.87
CA LYS A 185 -13.46 -17.95 -29.10
C LYS A 185 -14.98 -18.01 -29.15
N ASN A 186 -15.63 -18.02 -27.99
CA ASN A 186 -17.06 -18.14 -27.84
C ASN A 186 -17.64 -16.86 -27.17
N ASN A 187 -18.02 -15.89 -27.99
CA ASN A 187 -18.60 -14.65 -27.49
C ASN A 187 -19.89 -14.87 -26.67
N GLN A 188 -20.72 -15.83 -27.03
CA GLN A 188 -21.95 -16.12 -26.28
C GLN A 188 -21.69 -16.65 -24.87
N MET A 189 -20.64 -17.47 -24.69
CA MET A 189 -20.23 -17.94 -23.36
C MET A 189 -19.68 -16.79 -22.52
N PHE A 190 -18.90 -15.91 -23.14
CA PHE A 190 -18.39 -14.70 -22.49
C PHE A 190 -19.53 -13.79 -22.02
N ASP A 191 -20.49 -13.50 -22.90
CA ASP A 191 -21.66 -12.68 -22.56
C ASP A 191 -22.49 -13.29 -21.42
N ARG A 192 -22.67 -14.61 -21.40
CA ARG A 192 -23.34 -15.29 -20.27
C ARG A 192 -22.54 -15.22 -18.97
N LEU A 193 -21.21 -15.27 -19.02
CA LEU A 193 -20.38 -15.06 -17.84
C LEU A 193 -20.55 -13.63 -17.29
N LEU A 194 -20.51 -12.62 -18.16
CA LEU A 194 -20.75 -11.24 -17.78
C LEU A 194 -22.14 -11.05 -17.17
N ASP A 195 -23.18 -11.65 -17.79
CA ASP A 195 -24.53 -11.59 -17.25
C ASP A 195 -24.61 -12.21 -15.84
N LYS A 196 -23.92 -13.33 -15.61
CA LYS A 196 -23.83 -13.92 -14.26
C LYS A 196 -23.16 -12.98 -13.27
N LEU A 197 -22.00 -12.39 -13.61
CA LEU A 197 -21.23 -11.51 -12.72
C LEU A 197 -21.99 -10.21 -12.42
N TYR A 198 -22.73 -9.64 -13.39
CA TYR A 198 -23.48 -8.41 -13.17
C TYR A 198 -24.85 -8.61 -12.51
N ASN A 199 -25.53 -9.74 -12.76
CA ASN A 199 -26.93 -9.87 -12.40
C ASN A 199 -27.23 -10.95 -11.35
N LYS A 200 -26.28 -11.88 -11.06
CA LYS A 200 -26.52 -12.96 -10.09
C LYS A 200 -25.78 -12.79 -8.78
N ILE A 201 -24.73 -12.00 -8.76
CA ILE A 201 -23.95 -11.66 -7.57
C ILE A 201 -23.76 -10.14 -7.52
N ASN A 202 -23.30 -9.65 -6.39
CA ASN A 202 -23.08 -8.22 -6.17
C ASN A 202 -21.57 -7.91 -6.14
N VAL A 203 -20.90 -7.91 -7.31
CA VAL A 203 -19.50 -7.45 -7.38
C VAL A 203 -19.43 -5.95 -7.13
N HIS A 204 -18.45 -5.51 -6.34
CA HIS A 204 -18.24 -4.08 -6.09
C HIS A 204 -17.74 -3.37 -7.34
N GLU A 205 -16.83 -4.00 -8.06
CA GLU A 205 -16.30 -3.53 -9.34
C GLU A 205 -15.91 -4.71 -10.21
N LEU A 206 -16.21 -4.64 -11.51
CA LEU A 206 -15.75 -5.57 -12.52
C LEU A 206 -14.92 -4.84 -13.56
N LYS A 207 -13.58 -5.01 -13.53
CA LYS A 207 -12.67 -4.48 -14.54
C LYS A 207 -12.33 -5.58 -15.55
N ILE A 208 -12.63 -5.36 -16.84
CA ILE A 208 -12.36 -6.31 -17.90
C ILE A 208 -11.12 -5.89 -18.67
N LEU A 209 -10.15 -6.79 -18.78
CA LEU A 209 -8.90 -6.62 -19.52
C LEU A 209 -8.90 -7.59 -20.71
N GLU A 210 -9.11 -7.06 -21.93
CA GLU A 210 -9.26 -7.87 -23.16
C GLU A 210 -8.02 -7.96 -24.04
N ASP A 211 -6.92 -7.29 -23.70
CA ASP A 211 -5.72 -7.26 -24.53
C ASP A 211 -4.51 -7.89 -23.84
N TYR A 212 -3.76 -8.69 -24.62
CA TYR A 212 -2.61 -9.47 -24.17
C TYR A 212 -1.30 -8.70 -24.12
N SER A 213 -1.13 -7.74 -25.02
CA SER A 213 0.03 -6.87 -25.05
C SER A 213 0.11 -6.02 -23.79
N ASP A 214 -1.05 -5.70 -23.22
CA ASP A 214 -1.18 -4.90 -22.01
C ASP A 214 -1.05 -5.74 -20.72
N LEU A 215 -1.17 -7.07 -20.78
CA LEU A 215 -1.10 -7.93 -19.58
C LEU A 215 0.26 -7.87 -18.89
N ASN A 216 1.35 -7.77 -19.63
CA ASN A 216 2.68 -7.59 -19.06
C ASN A 216 2.93 -6.13 -18.62
N GLN A 217 2.27 -5.17 -19.26
CA GLN A 217 2.37 -3.75 -18.94
C GLN A 217 1.36 -3.34 -17.85
N ALA A 218 0.12 -3.84 -17.89
CA ALA A 218 -0.92 -3.53 -16.92
C ALA A 218 -0.61 -4.07 -15.51
N ASN A 219 0.00 -5.25 -15.40
CA ASN A 219 0.42 -5.75 -14.09
C ASN A 219 1.55 -4.91 -13.48
N VAL A 220 2.40 -4.31 -14.31
CA VAL A 220 3.47 -3.40 -13.86
C VAL A 220 2.91 -2.01 -13.60
N SER A 221 1.96 -1.53 -14.42
CA SER A 221 1.44 -0.16 -14.29
C SER A 221 0.45 0.01 -13.12
N ASP A 222 -0.48 -0.92 -12.92
CA ASP A 222 -1.43 -0.84 -11.80
C ASP A 222 -0.71 -0.93 -10.45
N ASP A 223 0.24 -1.86 -10.30
CA ASP A 223 1.03 -2.00 -9.06
C ASP A 223 1.92 -0.77 -8.79
N ILE A 224 2.42 -0.12 -9.85
CA ILE A 224 3.20 1.11 -9.72
C ILE A 224 2.28 2.29 -9.37
N VAL A 225 1.12 2.42 -10.02
CA VAL A 225 0.16 3.53 -9.80
C VAL A 225 -0.37 3.52 -8.37
N GLU A 226 -0.75 2.36 -7.86
CA GLU A 226 -1.37 2.24 -6.54
C GLU A 226 -0.36 2.32 -5.38
N GLY A 227 0.92 2.07 -5.63
CA GLY A 227 1.99 2.09 -4.61
C GLY A 227 2.81 3.39 -4.55
N SER A 228 2.53 4.38 -5.41
CA SER A 228 3.31 5.62 -5.47
C SER A 228 2.57 6.79 -4.85
N GLU A 229 3.18 7.42 -3.84
CA GLU A 229 2.67 8.65 -3.22
C GLU A 229 2.91 9.89 -4.11
N ASP A 230 3.70 9.76 -5.19
CA ASP A 230 4.04 10.85 -6.12
C ASP A 230 3.89 10.40 -7.58
N THR A 231 2.95 11.01 -8.29
CA THR A 231 2.64 10.75 -9.68
C THR A 231 3.86 10.87 -10.60
N ILE A 232 4.79 11.80 -10.33
CA ILE A 232 6.00 11.98 -11.14
C ILE A 232 6.97 10.81 -10.96
N THR A 233 7.16 10.35 -9.72
CA THR A 233 7.99 9.17 -9.42
C THR A 233 7.46 7.93 -10.13
N LEU A 234 6.17 7.76 -10.13
CA LEU A 234 5.44 6.70 -10.81
C LEU A 234 5.72 6.70 -12.32
N VAL A 235 5.52 7.84 -12.95
CA VAL A 235 5.74 8.00 -14.39
C VAL A 235 7.21 7.81 -14.76
N ASN A 236 8.14 8.31 -13.94
CA ASN A 236 9.57 8.11 -14.16
C ASN A 236 9.95 6.63 -14.11
N ASN A 237 9.43 5.88 -13.12
CA ASN A 237 9.65 4.44 -12.99
C ASN A 237 9.07 3.67 -14.19
N TYR A 238 7.89 4.07 -14.68
CA TYR A 238 7.29 3.50 -15.88
C TYR A 238 8.15 3.74 -17.13
N VAL A 239 8.62 4.97 -17.32
CA VAL A 239 9.50 5.34 -18.46
C VAL A 239 10.81 4.54 -18.42
N ASP A 240 11.37 4.31 -17.23
CA ASP A 240 12.61 3.51 -17.08
C ASP A 240 12.43 2.05 -17.52
N GLN A 241 11.24 1.50 -17.35
CA GLN A 241 10.91 0.11 -17.67
C GLN A 241 10.48 -0.09 -19.13
N LEU A 242 10.20 0.99 -19.89
CA LEU A 242 9.80 0.85 -21.28
C LEU A 242 10.92 0.16 -22.10
N PRO A 243 10.60 -0.94 -22.82
CA PRO A 243 11.56 -1.67 -23.65
C PRO A 243 11.75 -0.97 -25.00
N VAL A 244 11.99 0.35 -25.01
CA VAL A 244 12.12 1.16 -26.21
C VAL A 244 13.43 1.92 -26.20
N ASP A 245 14.03 2.05 -27.39
CA ASP A 245 15.25 2.83 -27.60
C ASP A 245 14.89 4.31 -27.85
N LEU A 246 14.33 4.92 -26.80
CA LEU A 246 13.99 6.34 -26.74
C LEU A 246 14.86 7.05 -25.72
N ASP A 247 15.08 8.34 -25.92
CA ASP A 247 15.70 9.21 -24.92
C ASP A 247 14.75 9.34 -23.71
N LYS A 248 14.94 8.44 -22.74
CA LYS A 248 14.11 8.34 -21.53
C LYS A 248 14.19 9.60 -20.68
N ASP A 249 15.34 10.26 -20.62
CA ASP A 249 15.51 11.48 -19.84
C ASP A 249 14.72 12.63 -20.45
N ARG A 250 14.71 12.73 -21.76
CA ARG A 250 13.89 13.71 -22.49
C ARG A 250 12.40 13.44 -22.31
N LEU A 251 11.99 12.17 -22.33
CA LEU A 251 10.60 11.78 -22.12
C LEU A 251 10.13 12.13 -20.72
N LYS A 252 10.93 11.85 -19.70
CA LYS A 252 10.66 12.22 -18.30
C LYS A 252 10.52 13.75 -18.13
N LEU A 253 11.40 14.51 -18.79
CA LEU A 253 11.33 15.97 -18.74
C LEU A 253 10.03 16.49 -19.33
N MET A 254 9.64 16.01 -20.52
CA MET A 254 8.38 16.39 -21.17
C MET A 254 7.15 16.07 -20.30
N ILE A 255 7.13 14.89 -19.69
CA ILE A 255 6.02 14.47 -18.81
C ILE A 255 5.96 15.36 -17.57
N LYS A 256 7.11 15.70 -16.99
CA LYS A 256 7.19 16.63 -15.87
C LYS A 256 6.66 18.03 -16.22
N GLU A 257 7.00 18.54 -17.39
CA GLU A 257 6.50 19.84 -17.89
C GLU A 257 4.98 19.80 -18.08
N MET A 258 4.43 18.73 -18.69
CA MET A 258 2.99 18.54 -18.86
C MET A 258 2.25 18.42 -17.51
N PHE A 259 2.84 17.77 -16.53
CA PHE A 259 2.26 17.62 -15.19
C PHE A 259 2.17 18.97 -14.46
N VAL A 260 3.24 19.77 -14.54
CA VAL A 260 3.25 21.14 -13.96
C VAL A 260 2.20 22.02 -14.65
N GLU A 261 2.11 21.94 -15.98
CA GLU A 261 1.12 22.72 -16.77
C GLU A 261 -0.33 22.30 -16.42
N ALA A 262 -0.57 21.00 -16.20
CA ALA A 262 -1.88 20.50 -15.76
C ALA A 262 -2.25 21.02 -14.36
N GLN A 263 -1.31 21.01 -13.41
CA GLN A 263 -1.55 21.55 -12.07
C GLN A 263 -1.84 23.07 -12.09
N ASP A 264 -1.13 23.82 -12.92
CA ASP A 264 -1.37 25.26 -13.09
C ASP A 264 -2.72 25.56 -13.75
N SER A 265 -3.26 24.66 -14.57
CA SER A 265 -4.59 24.80 -15.17
C SER A 265 -5.72 24.52 -14.19
N ASP A 266 -5.57 23.54 -13.28
CA ASP A 266 -6.59 23.25 -12.26
C ASP A 266 -6.76 24.40 -11.26
N ILE A 267 -5.68 25.11 -10.92
CA ILE A 267 -5.74 26.30 -10.03
C ILE A 267 -6.58 27.45 -10.65
N LYS A 268 -6.73 27.48 -11.97
CA LYS A 268 -7.52 28.51 -12.65
C LYS A 268 -9.02 28.22 -12.66
N TYR A 269 -9.46 27.00 -12.44
CA TYR A 269 -10.89 26.63 -12.41
C TYR A 269 -11.53 26.77 -11.02
N ASP A 270 -10.75 26.76 -9.92
CA ASP A 270 -11.24 26.96 -8.56
C ASP A 270 -11.50 28.43 -8.18
N ASN A 271 -11.32 29.37 -9.12
CA ASN A 271 -11.53 30.81 -8.90
C ASN A 271 -12.64 31.44 -9.79
N ILE A 272 -13.62 30.63 -10.27
CA ILE A 272 -14.80 31.13 -10.96
C ILE A 272 -16.07 30.82 -10.19
#